data_2779248d6e26ca473519dc8f49b2ceb5
#
_entry.id   2779248d6e26ca473519dc8f49b2ceb5
#
_cell.length_a   1.000
_cell.length_b   1.000
_cell.length_c   1.000
_cell.angle_alpha   90.00
_cell.angle_beta   90.00
_cell.angle_gamma   90.00
#
_symmetry.space_group_name_H-M   'P 1'
#
loop_
_entity.id
_entity.type
_entity.pdbx_description
1 polymer ?
#
loop_
_entity_poly.entity_id
_entity_poly.type
_entity_poly.pdbx_seq_one_letter_code
_entity_poly.pdbx_strand_id
1 'polypeptide(L)'
;MFSKLELKLAYGLAIWFLFVGVVCYAAFPAKSPDEPVRLMFDVTAGKVLFDHKTHHADTGYGISCGDCHHTLDEDEYADAQSCSECHDPDEGDEETPKRADAFHQQCAGCHEGYGAGPLEKDCSACHVR
;
A
#
# COMPACT_ATOMS: atom_id res chain seq x y z
N MET A 1 -9.02 -37.46 34.69
CA MET A 1 -10.00 -36.53 35.27
C MET A 1 -9.19 -35.48 36.02
N PHE A 2 -9.17 -34.24 35.55
CA PHE A 2 -8.37 -33.19 36.21
C PHE A 2 -8.95 -32.84 37.58
N SER A 3 -8.09 -32.58 38.54
CA SER A 3 -8.53 -32.17 39.86
C SER A 3 -9.12 -30.75 39.81
N LYS A 4 -10.03 -30.42 40.75
CA LYS A 4 -10.61 -29.06 40.84
C LYS A 4 -9.55 -27.99 41.07
N LEU A 5 -8.42 -28.34 41.66
CA LEU A 5 -7.29 -27.42 41.89
C LEU A 5 -6.54 -27.11 40.57
N GLU A 6 -6.23 -28.16 39.78
CA GLU A 6 -5.56 -28.00 38.48
C GLU A 6 -6.41 -27.15 37.54
N LEU A 7 -7.73 -27.34 37.53
CA LEU A 7 -8.64 -26.57 36.72
C LEU A 7 -8.66 -25.07 37.11
N LYS A 8 -8.67 -24.79 38.41
CA LYS A 8 -8.59 -23.41 38.93
C LYS A 8 -7.26 -22.74 38.60
N LEU A 9 -6.14 -23.48 38.67
CA LEU A 9 -4.82 -22.97 38.30
C LEU A 9 -4.74 -22.70 36.79
N ALA A 10 -5.28 -23.62 35.97
CA ALA A 10 -5.31 -23.42 34.51
C ALA A 10 -6.10 -22.17 34.10
N TYR A 11 -7.30 -21.99 34.67
CA TYR A 11 -8.09 -20.78 34.41
C TYR A 11 -7.42 -19.52 34.92
N GLY A 12 -6.82 -19.56 36.11
CA GLY A 12 -6.08 -18.43 36.68
C GLY A 12 -4.92 -18.00 35.79
N LEU A 13 -4.13 -18.95 35.29
CA LEU A 13 -3.05 -18.68 34.36
C LEU A 13 -3.56 -18.13 33.02
N ALA A 14 -4.64 -18.72 32.48
CA ALA A 14 -5.23 -18.23 31.23
C ALA A 14 -5.71 -16.78 31.33
N ILE A 15 -6.40 -16.44 32.42
CA ILE A 15 -6.87 -15.07 32.70
C ILE A 15 -5.68 -14.12 32.86
N TRP A 16 -4.65 -14.57 33.58
CA TRP A 16 -3.43 -13.77 33.77
C TRP A 16 -2.73 -13.46 32.43
N PHE A 17 -2.51 -14.48 31.59
CA PHE A 17 -1.88 -14.27 30.29
C PHE A 17 -2.74 -13.41 29.36
N LEU A 18 -4.07 -13.58 29.40
CA LEU A 18 -4.98 -12.69 28.66
C LEU A 18 -4.82 -11.25 29.12
N PHE A 19 -4.81 -11.01 30.42
CA PHE A 19 -4.67 -9.67 30.98
C PHE A 19 -3.33 -9.05 30.59
N VAL A 20 -2.22 -9.79 30.75
CA VAL A 20 -0.88 -9.33 30.34
C VAL A 20 -0.84 -9.03 28.85
N GLY A 21 -1.43 -9.89 28.02
CA GLY A 21 -1.50 -9.68 26.57
C GLY A 21 -2.25 -8.41 26.19
N VAL A 22 -3.40 -8.16 26.83
CA VAL A 22 -4.18 -6.93 26.60
C VAL A 22 -3.41 -5.69 27.04
N VAL A 23 -2.77 -5.73 28.21
CA VAL A 23 -1.97 -4.62 28.72
C VAL A 23 -0.77 -4.35 27.80
N CYS A 24 -0.05 -5.38 27.38
CA CYS A 24 1.07 -5.23 26.45
C CYS A 24 0.61 -4.65 25.10
N TYR A 25 -0.50 -5.13 24.55
CA TYR A 25 -1.05 -4.60 23.31
C TYR A 25 -1.45 -3.12 23.42
N ALA A 26 -2.07 -2.74 24.53
CA ALA A 26 -2.47 -1.35 24.79
C ALA A 26 -1.27 -0.42 25.08
N ALA A 27 -0.23 -0.94 25.76
CA ALA A 27 0.96 -0.16 26.12
C ALA A 27 1.94 0.03 24.96
N PHE A 28 1.93 -0.90 23.99
CA PHE A 28 2.82 -0.87 22.84
C PHE A 28 2.02 -0.92 21.52
N PRO A 29 1.24 0.13 21.22
CA PRO A 29 0.51 0.18 19.95
C PRO A 29 1.53 0.17 18.81
N ALA A 30 1.29 -0.67 17.81
CA ALA A 30 2.08 -0.66 16.59
C ALA A 30 1.88 0.70 15.90
N LYS A 31 2.96 1.47 15.74
CA LYS A 31 2.91 2.71 14.96
C LYS A 31 2.76 2.32 13.48
N SER A 32 1.69 2.79 12.86
CA SER A 32 1.57 2.70 11.40
C SER A 32 2.72 3.49 10.76
N PRO A 33 3.29 3.02 9.65
CA PRO A 33 4.26 3.80 8.90
C PRO A 33 3.60 5.11 8.45
N ASP A 34 4.36 6.20 8.46
CA ASP A 34 3.88 7.53 8.05
C ASP A 34 3.54 7.55 6.55
N GLU A 35 4.17 6.67 5.77
CA GLU A 35 3.93 6.47 4.34
C GLU A 35 3.46 5.03 4.05
N PRO A 36 2.59 4.83 3.06
CA PRO A 36 2.13 3.50 2.72
C PRO A 36 3.27 2.63 2.19
N VAL A 37 3.44 1.43 2.74
CA VAL A 37 4.43 0.46 2.25
C VAL A 37 3.96 -0.15 0.93
N ARG A 38 2.68 -0.50 0.85
CA ARG A 38 2.03 -1.08 -0.33
C ARG A 38 0.65 -0.49 -0.52
N LEU A 39 0.28 -0.30 -1.78
CA LEU A 39 -1.04 0.15 -2.19
C LEU A 39 -1.70 -0.93 -3.03
N MET A 40 -3.00 -1.10 -2.86
CA MET A 40 -3.80 -2.00 -3.71
C MET A 40 -4.83 -1.17 -4.46
N PHE A 41 -4.73 -1.17 -5.77
CA PHE A 41 -5.70 -0.54 -6.65
C PHE A 41 -6.72 -1.60 -7.10
N ASP A 42 -7.99 -1.37 -6.80
CA ASP A 42 -9.10 -2.22 -7.27
C ASP A 42 -9.65 -1.61 -8.55
N VAL A 43 -9.41 -2.28 -9.67
CA VAL A 43 -9.75 -1.79 -11.01
C VAL A 43 -10.51 -2.83 -11.81
N THR A 44 -11.15 -2.42 -12.90
CA THR A 44 -12.00 -3.28 -13.73
C THR A 44 -11.28 -4.55 -14.23
N ALA A 45 -9.99 -4.45 -14.52
CA ALA A 45 -9.18 -5.58 -15.01
C ALA A 45 -8.67 -6.51 -13.89
N GLY A 46 -9.01 -6.26 -12.63
CA GLY A 46 -8.53 -6.99 -11.44
C GLY A 46 -7.83 -6.07 -10.47
N LYS A 47 -7.06 -6.64 -9.55
CA LYS A 47 -6.33 -5.86 -8.52
C LYS A 47 -4.90 -5.66 -8.94
N VAL A 48 -4.35 -4.46 -8.69
CA VAL A 48 -2.95 -4.13 -8.89
C VAL A 48 -2.31 -3.86 -7.54
N LEU A 49 -1.30 -4.64 -7.17
CA LEU A 49 -0.54 -4.44 -5.95
C LEU A 49 0.74 -3.65 -6.28
N PHE A 50 0.83 -2.45 -5.77
CA PHE A 50 1.97 -1.56 -5.94
C PHE A 50 2.81 -1.51 -4.67
N ASP A 51 4.10 -1.80 -4.77
CA ASP A 51 5.04 -1.70 -3.66
C ASP A 51 5.63 -0.29 -3.61
N HIS A 52 4.90 0.64 -2.98
CA HIS A 52 5.27 2.05 -2.88
C HIS A 52 6.66 2.22 -2.28
N LYS A 53 6.94 1.54 -1.16
CA LYS A 53 8.22 1.65 -0.47
C LYS A 53 9.40 1.23 -1.35
N THR A 54 9.27 0.15 -2.12
CA THR A 54 10.37 -0.31 -3.00
C THR A 54 10.67 0.70 -4.09
N HIS A 55 9.67 1.44 -4.57
CA HIS A 55 9.88 2.43 -5.62
C HIS A 55 10.58 3.69 -5.10
N HIS A 56 10.14 4.25 -3.96
CA HIS A 56 10.63 5.56 -3.51
C HIS A 56 11.81 5.51 -2.53
N ALA A 57 11.93 4.46 -1.69
CA ALA A 57 12.94 4.43 -0.64
C ALA A 57 14.37 4.35 -1.21
N ASP A 58 15.33 5.01 -0.55
CA ASP A 58 16.76 4.95 -0.91
C ASP A 58 17.32 3.52 -0.93
N THR A 59 16.75 2.64 -0.11
CA THR A 59 17.09 1.20 -0.09
C THR A 59 16.42 0.39 -1.20
N GLY A 60 15.51 1.00 -1.96
CA GLY A 60 14.83 0.46 -3.12
C GLY A 60 15.36 1.06 -4.42
N TYR A 61 14.47 1.64 -5.21
CA TYR A 61 14.83 2.27 -6.49
C TYR A 61 15.14 3.76 -6.36
N GLY A 62 14.80 4.40 -5.25
CA GLY A 62 15.09 5.80 -4.96
C GLY A 62 14.39 6.79 -5.91
N ILE A 63 13.20 6.42 -6.43
CA ILE A 63 12.43 7.27 -7.33
C ILE A 63 11.87 8.45 -6.54
N SER A 64 12.03 9.68 -7.05
CA SER A 64 11.55 10.88 -6.40
C SER A 64 10.02 10.87 -6.27
N CYS A 65 9.51 11.44 -5.18
CA CYS A 65 8.07 11.57 -4.95
C CYS A 65 7.37 12.31 -6.11
N GLY A 66 8.01 13.39 -6.60
CA GLY A 66 7.49 14.20 -7.71
C GLY A 66 7.42 13.48 -9.05
N ASP A 67 8.18 12.38 -9.26
CA ASP A 67 8.11 11.59 -10.48
C ASP A 67 6.75 10.87 -10.63
N CYS A 68 6.05 10.63 -9.50
CA CYS A 68 4.72 10.03 -9.48
C CYS A 68 3.64 11.02 -9.04
N HIS A 69 3.92 11.83 -8.02
CA HIS A 69 3.01 12.85 -7.48
C HIS A 69 3.25 14.21 -8.15
N HIS A 70 2.91 14.28 -9.43
CA HIS A 70 3.24 15.41 -10.33
C HIS A 70 2.52 16.73 -10.03
N THR A 71 1.58 16.73 -9.06
CA THR A 71 0.84 17.93 -8.64
C THR A 71 1.39 18.57 -7.36
N LEU A 72 2.44 17.97 -6.76
CA LEU A 72 3.02 18.45 -5.52
C LEU A 72 4.25 19.31 -5.76
N ASP A 73 4.38 20.38 -4.99
CA ASP A 73 5.64 21.09 -4.83
C ASP A 73 6.61 20.28 -3.97
N GLU A 74 7.91 20.43 -4.21
CA GLU A 74 8.97 19.60 -3.61
C GLU A 74 8.98 19.57 -2.07
N ASP A 75 8.30 20.51 -1.42
CA ASP A 75 8.25 20.63 0.05
C ASP A 75 6.94 20.11 0.68
N GLU A 76 5.96 19.63 -0.11
CA GLU A 76 4.60 19.28 0.35
C GLU A 76 4.22 17.80 0.19
N TYR A 77 5.19 16.88 0.18
CA TYR A 77 4.93 15.44 -0.02
C TYR A 77 4.00 14.79 1.02
N ALA A 78 3.85 15.40 2.20
CA ALA A 78 2.95 14.92 3.24
C ALA A 78 1.46 14.95 2.82
N ASP A 79 1.11 15.79 1.83
CA ASP A 79 -0.24 16.00 1.34
C ASP A 79 -0.49 15.35 -0.03
N ALA A 80 0.27 14.30 -0.36
CA ALA A 80 0.14 13.57 -1.62
C ALA A 80 -1.27 13.03 -1.83
N GLN A 81 -1.94 13.59 -2.83
CA GLN A 81 -3.30 13.20 -3.20
C GLN A 81 -3.32 11.89 -3.97
N SER A 82 -4.44 11.18 -3.88
CA SER A 82 -4.66 9.98 -4.68
C SER A 82 -4.88 10.36 -6.15
N CYS A 83 -4.28 9.61 -7.08
CA CYS A 83 -4.49 9.79 -8.53
C CYS A 83 -5.99 9.85 -8.89
N SER A 84 -6.82 9.09 -8.15
CA SER A 84 -8.27 9.02 -8.37
C SER A 84 -9.05 10.27 -7.97
N GLU A 85 -8.43 11.25 -7.34
CA GLU A 85 -9.09 12.51 -7.01
C GLU A 85 -9.20 13.44 -8.22
N CYS A 86 -8.27 13.33 -9.16
CA CYS A 86 -8.26 14.12 -10.39
C CYS A 86 -8.57 13.28 -11.63
N HIS A 87 -8.09 12.03 -11.69
CA HIS A 87 -8.30 11.15 -12.85
C HIS A 87 -9.59 10.34 -12.70
N ASP A 88 -10.65 10.79 -13.42
CA ASP A 88 -11.94 10.10 -13.46
C ASP A 88 -11.86 8.77 -14.25
N PRO A 89 -12.63 7.72 -13.90
CA PRO A 89 -12.62 6.45 -14.62
C PRO A 89 -13.19 6.54 -16.04
N ASP A 90 -14.16 7.43 -16.27
CA ASP A 90 -14.97 7.47 -17.49
C ASP A 90 -14.70 8.73 -18.33
N GLU A 91 -14.31 9.83 -17.71
CA GLU A 91 -14.09 11.12 -18.35
C GLU A 91 -12.61 11.54 -18.26
N GLY A 92 -12.12 12.21 -19.31
CA GLY A 92 -10.76 12.74 -19.35
C GLY A 92 -10.52 13.51 -20.65
N ASP A 93 -9.44 14.31 -20.65
CA ASP A 93 -8.98 15.10 -21.80
C ASP A 93 -7.45 14.97 -21.96
N GLU A 94 -6.85 15.85 -22.78
CA GLU A 94 -5.39 15.81 -23.04
C GLU A 94 -4.56 16.23 -21.80
N GLU A 95 -5.08 17.10 -20.94
CA GLU A 95 -4.39 17.59 -19.74
C GLU A 95 -4.62 16.65 -18.54
N THR A 96 -5.85 16.12 -18.43
CA THR A 96 -6.23 15.19 -17.38
C THR A 96 -6.79 13.91 -17.98
N PRO A 97 -5.94 12.95 -18.35
CA PRO A 97 -6.36 11.70 -18.99
C PRO A 97 -7.21 10.85 -18.02
N LYS A 98 -8.00 9.95 -18.59
CA LYS A 98 -8.76 8.98 -17.80
C LYS A 98 -7.85 8.20 -16.87
N ARG A 99 -8.40 7.76 -15.75
CA ARG A 99 -7.65 7.03 -14.71
C ARG A 99 -6.86 5.83 -15.26
N ALA A 100 -7.45 5.03 -16.14
CA ALA A 100 -6.75 3.89 -16.74
C ALA A 100 -5.55 4.32 -17.57
N ASP A 101 -5.70 5.37 -18.37
CA ASP A 101 -4.63 5.89 -19.22
C ASP A 101 -3.53 6.53 -18.36
N ALA A 102 -3.92 7.30 -17.34
CA ALA A 102 -2.97 7.90 -16.39
C ALA A 102 -2.10 6.85 -15.69
N PHE A 103 -2.71 5.78 -15.17
CA PHE A 103 -1.95 4.70 -14.51
C PHE A 103 -1.07 3.93 -15.49
N HIS A 104 -1.55 3.62 -16.70
CA HIS A 104 -0.75 2.92 -17.70
C HIS A 104 0.44 3.77 -18.14
N GLN A 105 0.24 5.05 -18.40
CA GLN A 105 1.32 5.98 -18.76
C GLN A 105 2.33 6.11 -17.62
N GLN A 106 1.87 6.28 -16.40
CA GLN A 106 2.73 6.46 -15.23
C GLN A 106 3.52 5.19 -14.90
N CYS A 107 2.87 4.04 -14.84
CA CYS A 107 3.52 2.80 -14.43
C CYS A 107 4.21 2.09 -15.62
N ALA A 108 3.45 1.68 -16.62
CA ALA A 108 3.97 0.91 -17.74
C ALA A 108 4.88 1.76 -18.64
N GLY A 109 4.55 3.02 -18.88
CA GLY A 109 5.40 3.95 -19.64
C GLY A 109 6.75 4.18 -18.99
N CYS A 110 6.80 4.33 -17.66
CA CYS A 110 8.05 4.43 -16.93
C CYS A 110 8.86 3.14 -17.02
N HIS A 111 8.24 1.97 -16.79
CA HIS A 111 8.90 0.68 -16.92
C HIS A 111 9.49 0.44 -18.33
N GLU A 112 8.77 0.86 -19.36
CA GLU A 112 9.23 0.75 -20.75
C GLU A 112 10.42 1.69 -21.00
N GLY A 113 10.35 2.92 -20.51
CA GLY A 113 11.41 3.92 -20.65
C GLY A 113 12.72 3.50 -19.98
N TYR A 114 12.65 2.82 -18.83
CA TYR A 114 13.82 2.31 -18.10
C TYR A 114 14.20 0.87 -18.49
N GLY A 115 13.40 0.18 -19.29
CA GLY A 115 13.62 -1.22 -19.64
C GLY A 115 13.53 -2.17 -18.44
N ALA A 116 12.69 -1.85 -17.46
CA ALA A 116 12.56 -2.56 -16.18
C ALA A 116 11.10 -2.74 -15.78
N GLY A 117 10.81 -3.74 -14.95
CA GLY A 117 9.46 -4.01 -14.45
C GLY A 117 8.50 -4.61 -15.49
N PRO A 118 7.21 -4.77 -15.13
CA PRO A 118 6.20 -5.25 -16.06
C PRO A 118 5.92 -4.24 -17.17
N LEU A 119 5.77 -4.71 -18.39
CA LEU A 119 5.43 -3.88 -19.54
C LEU A 119 3.92 -3.88 -19.78
N GLU A 120 3.41 -2.88 -20.52
CA GLU A 120 1.97 -2.73 -20.79
C GLU A 120 1.33 -3.97 -21.44
N LYS A 121 2.08 -4.71 -22.29
CA LYS A 121 1.62 -5.95 -22.91
C LYS A 121 1.46 -7.14 -21.95
N ASP A 122 2.05 -7.05 -20.76
CA ASP A 122 2.09 -8.12 -19.77
C ASP A 122 0.98 -7.92 -18.71
N CYS A 123 -0.27 -7.82 -19.13
CA CYS A 123 -1.43 -7.47 -18.28
C CYS A 123 -1.48 -8.25 -16.95
N SER A 124 -1.21 -9.55 -16.98
CA SER A 124 -1.26 -10.43 -15.79
C SER A 124 -0.07 -10.23 -14.84
N ALA A 125 0.96 -9.50 -15.21
CA ALA A 125 2.07 -9.18 -14.32
C ALA A 125 1.70 -8.06 -13.33
N CYS A 126 0.74 -7.20 -13.70
CA CYS A 126 0.20 -6.15 -12.85
C CYS A 126 -1.19 -6.51 -12.29
N HIS A 127 -2.09 -7.01 -13.17
CA HIS A 127 -3.48 -7.31 -12.80
C HIS A 127 -3.65 -8.75 -12.31
N VAL A 128 -3.98 -8.90 -11.03
CA VAL A 128 -4.32 -10.20 -10.41
C VAL A 128 -5.83 -10.30 -10.21
N ARG A 129 -6.36 -11.52 -10.48
CA ARG A 129 -7.79 -11.84 -10.32
C ARG A 129 -8.05 -12.64 -9.07
#